data_6f2bc4c63b994d2bbd656d37cdc46639
#
_entry.id   6f2bc4c63b994d2bbd656d37cdc46639
#
_cell.length_a   1.000
_cell.length_b   1.000
_cell.length_c   1.000
_cell.angle_alpha   90.00
_cell.angle_beta   90.00
_cell.angle_gamma   90.00
#
_symmetry.space_group_name_H-M   'P 1'
#
loop_
_entity.id
_entity.type
_entity.pdbx_description
1 polymer ?
#
loop_
_entity_poly.entity_id
_entity_poly.type
_entity_poly.pdbx_seq_one_letter_code
_entity_poly.pdbx_strand_id
1 'polypeptide(L)'
;MARLLLLVPLLALAACGDVVQTTAPDGSARASIGAAGTAGYIVVMKDEAASPAVARGRAERAAAAVGARASRVYGSVLQGFAAQLTPAQLAMLRNRPDVAYVEPDAPVRLFTTQTLVYSWGLDRVDDANLPLDGTFTYTSTGAGVTAYVLDTGINLNHLDVVGRAGYIPNGSNGDFVGDSHGSAADCHGHGSHVAGTLGGTYSGVAKGVTLLAGRVANCAGGGNASMAIAAMDWIRNNGLKPAVVNMSLGYGNLASVRTAATSLVAAGFTVVAAAGNGDYAGTPIDACTESPAGAPNVITVGSTTNTDAESSFSNYGSCVDILAPGSSITSSDYAITNGLTSKSGTSMATPHVAGVAAQYLQTHTAASPGAVWKAVFVNAVTGTITLHRRSIYYGTPNRFLFTDW
;
A
#
# COMPACT_ATOMS: atom_id res chain seq x y z
N MET A 1 -34.80 -55.41 51.26
CA MET A 1 -34.98 -53.99 51.58
C MET A 1 -33.57 -53.37 51.65
N ALA A 2 -33.08 -52.80 50.58
CA ALA A 2 -31.77 -52.20 50.50
C ALA A 2 -31.97 -50.69 50.33
N ARG A 3 -31.46 -49.88 51.27
CA ARG A 3 -31.50 -48.41 51.18
C ARG A 3 -30.29 -47.94 50.37
N LEU A 4 -30.59 -47.28 49.27
CA LEU A 4 -29.61 -46.61 48.41
C LEU A 4 -29.31 -45.24 49.03
N LEU A 5 -28.05 -45.00 49.44
CA LEU A 5 -27.56 -43.69 49.83
C LEU A 5 -27.09 -42.96 48.56
N LEU A 6 -27.75 -41.83 48.26
CA LEU A 6 -27.31 -40.88 47.24
C LEU A 6 -26.22 -39.98 47.85
N LEU A 7 -25.01 -40.10 47.33
CA LEU A 7 -23.95 -39.12 47.54
C LEU A 7 -24.12 -37.97 46.52
N VAL A 8 -24.33 -36.76 47.03
CA VAL A 8 -24.32 -35.52 46.26
C VAL A 8 -22.87 -34.99 46.26
N PRO A 9 -22.23 -34.77 45.10
CA PRO A 9 -20.91 -34.10 45.10
C PRO A 9 -21.12 -32.60 45.26
N LEU A 10 -20.44 -32.03 46.22
CA LEU A 10 -20.27 -30.59 46.41
C LEU A 10 -19.39 -30.03 45.25
N LEU A 11 -20.01 -29.24 44.34
CA LEU A 11 -19.27 -28.45 43.36
C LEU A 11 -18.64 -27.25 44.09
N ALA A 12 -17.34 -27.24 44.20
CA ALA A 12 -16.58 -26.06 44.56
C ALA A 12 -16.56 -25.11 43.35
N LEU A 13 -17.23 -23.96 43.43
CA LEU A 13 -17.05 -22.87 42.50
C LEU A 13 -15.65 -22.26 42.76
N ALA A 14 -14.71 -22.60 41.90
CA ALA A 14 -13.47 -21.81 41.74
C ALA A 14 -13.84 -20.53 40.98
N ALA A 15 -13.83 -19.39 41.65
CA ALA A 15 -13.89 -18.09 40.99
C ALA A 15 -12.56 -17.88 40.25
N CYS A 16 -12.59 -18.10 38.92
CA CYS A 16 -11.53 -17.61 38.06
C CYS A 16 -11.65 -16.09 38.00
N GLY A 17 -10.80 -15.40 38.74
CA GLY A 17 -10.52 -14.00 38.50
C GLY A 17 -9.78 -13.90 37.18
N ASP A 18 -10.46 -13.43 36.13
CA ASP A 18 -9.83 -13.03 34.89
C ASP A 18 -8.87 -11.88 35.17
N VAL A 19 -7.59 -12.22 35.31
CA VAL A 19 -6.52 -11.24 35.15
C VAL A 19 -6.50 -10.85 33.68
N VAL A 20 -7.13 -9.74 33.34
CA VAL A 20 -6.95 -9.09 32.05
C VAL A 20 -5.46 -8.74 31.96
N GLN A 21 -4.68 -9.59 31.31
CA GLN A 21 -3.36 -9.23 30.86
C GLN A 21 -3.57 -8.19 29.74
N THR A 22 -3.40 -6.92 30.08
CA THR A 22 -3.21 -5.87 29.09
C THR A 22 -1.89 -6.14 28.37
N THR A 23 -1.96 -6.87 27.26
CA THR A 23 -0.84 -6.96 26.32
C THR A 23 -0.55 -5.54 25.83
N ALA A 24 0.70 -5.12 25.99
CA ALA A 24 1.15 -3.86 25.41
C ALA A 24 0.82 -3.86 23.90
N PRO A 25 0.31 -2.74 23.34
CA PRO A 25 0.03 -2.66 21.92
C PRO A 25 1.28 -2.96 21.12
N ASP A 26 1.13 -3.79 20.10
CA ASP A 26 2.19 -4.19 19.18
C ASP A 26 2.91 -2.95 18.61
N GLY A 27 4.23 -2.96 18.66
CA GLY A 27 5.11 -1.81 18.48
C GLY A 27 5.23 -1.26 17.04
N SER A 28 4.13 -1.12 16.30
CA SER A 28 4.14 -0.57 14.94
C SER A 28 4.23 0.96 14.86
N ALA A 29 3.92 1.70 15.94
CA ALA A 29 4.08 3.14 15.97
C ALA A 29 5.56 3.51 16.15
N ARG A 30 6.20 4.07 15.11
CA ARG A 30 7.57 4.59 15.19
C ARG A 30 7.55 6.01 15.75
N ALA A 31 8.29 6.24 16.83
CA ALA A 31 8.56 7.58 17.32
C ALA A 31 9.37 8.39 16.28
N SER A 32 9.00 9.66 16.04
CA SER A 32 9.78 10.58 15.22
C SER A 32 11.12 10.89 15.90
N ILE A 33 12.24 10.69 15.18
CA ILE A 33 13.58 10.93 15.71
C ILE A 33 13.89 12.42 15.56
N GLY A 34 14.12 13.12 16.67
CA GLY A 34 14.56 14.51 16.70
C GLY A 34 16.07 14.66 16.43
N ALA A 35 16.52 15.91 16.23
CA ALA A 35 17.91 16.28 15.82
C ALA A 35 19.04 15.86 16.78
N ALA A 36 18.73 15.24 17.93
CA ALA A 36 19.71 14.83 18.96
C ALA A 36 19.66 13.34 19.28
N GLY A 37 19.13 12.50 18.39
CA GLY A 37 18.96 11.05 18.67
C GLY A 37 17.92 10.76 19.75
N THR A 38 17.00 11.69 20.03
CA THR A 38 15.86 11.53 20.93
C THR A 38 14.61 11.25 20.11
N ALA A 39 13.64 10.53 20.72
CA ALA A 39 12.32 10.31 20.13
C ALA A 39 11.23 10.60 21.17
N GLY A 40 10.04 10.99 20.68
CA GLY A 40 8.88 11.25 21.52
C GLY A 40 8.28 9.96 22.09
N TYR A 41 8.02 9.95 23.39
CA TYR A 41 7.37 8.84 24.07
C TYR A 41 6.33 9.32 25.07
N ILE A 42 5.28 8.52 25.25
CA ILE A 42 4.33 8.60 26.36
C ILE A 42 4.72 7.54 27.38
N VAL A 43 4.95 7.96 28.61
CA VAL A 43 5.26 7.09 29.75
C VAL A 43 4.03 7.01 30.62
N VAL A 44 3.46 5.82 30.75
CA VAL A 44 2.29 5.56 31.59
C VAL A 44 2.74 4.93 32.89
N MET A 45 2.36 5.58 33.99
CA MET A 45 2.64 5.12 35.36
C MET A 45 1.55 4.15 35.82
N LYS A 46 1.87 3.26 36.78
CA LYS A 46 0.85 2.45 37.43
C LYS A 46 -0.14 3.33 38.19
N ASP A 47 -1.42 2.96 38.13
CA ASP A 47 -2.50 3.69 38.81
C ASP A 47 -2.50 3.43 40.33
N GLU A 48 -1.67 4.20 41.02
CA GLU A 48 -1.45 4.06 42.46
C GLU A 48 -1.61 5.42 43.20
N ALA A 49 -1.97 6.47 42.49
CA ALA A 49 -2.02 7.80 43.10
C ALA A 49 -3.41 8.13 43.65
N ALA A 50 -3.45 8.65 44.84
CA ALA A 50 -4.67 9.02 45.58
C ALA A 50 -5.42 10.23 44.95
N SER A 51 -4.78 11.01 44.10
CA SER A 51 -5.39 12.17 43.40
C SER A 51 -4.62 12.57 42.17
N PRO A 52 -5.26 13.32 41.21
CA PRO A 52 -4.58 13.83 40.01
C PRO A 52 -3.34 14.68 40.30
N ALA A 53 -3.32 15.44 41.38
CA ALA A 53 -2.17 16.26 41.78
C ALA A 53 -0.98 15.38 42.24
N VAL A 54 -1.26 14.33 42.98
CA VAL A 54 -0.25 13.37 43.41
C VAL A 54 0.29 12.60 42.21
N ALA A 55 -0.58 12.20 41.27
CA ALA A 55 -0.19 11.53 40.02
C ALA A 55 0.77 12.38 39.18
N ARG A 56 0.47 13.65 39.00
CA ARG A 56 1.35 14.60 38.29
C ARG A 56 2.71 14.72 38.94
N GLY A 57 2.76 14.90 40.27
CA GLY A 57 4.02 14.99 40.99
C GLY A 57 4.87 13.71 40.90
N ARG A 58 4.24 12.52 40.85
CA ARG A 58 4.94 11.24 40.59
C ARG A 58 5.54 11.20 39.19
N ALA A 59 4.75 11.57 38.18
CA ALA A 59 5.19 11.60 36.78
C ALA A 59 6.38 12.57 36.56
N GLU A 60 6.33 13.76 37.16
CA GLU A 60 7.42 14.73 37.11
C GLU A 60 8.71 14.20 37.76
N ARG A 61 8.58 13.57 38.95
CA ARG A 61 9.73 12.92 39.61
C ARG A 61 10.29 11.74 38.81
N ALA A 62 9.44 10.96 38.15
CA ALA A 62 9.87 9.86 37.30
C ALA A 62 10.68 10.34 36.08
N ALA A 63 10.21 11.42 35.44
CA ALA A 63 10.96 12.05 34.34
C ALA A 63 12.32 12.62 34.83
N ALA A 64 12.31 13.38 35.92
CA ALA A 64 13.52 13.97 36.50
C ALA A 64 14.54 12.91 36.94
N ALA A 65 14.09 11.77 37.48
CA ALA A 65 14.97 10.68 37.93
C ALA A 65 15.82 10.06 36.81
N VAL A 66 15.41 10.19 35.54
CA VAL A 66 16.18 9.74 34.36
C VAL A 66 16.79 10.91 33.59
N GLY A 67 16.77 12.12 34.16
CA GLY A 67 17.29 13.32 33.50
C GLY A 67 16.46 13.76 32.28
N ALA A 68 15.19 13.34 32.18
CA ALA A 68 14.29 13.74 31.13
C ALA A 68 13.44 14.93 31.56
N ARG A 69 13.01 15.75 30.60
CA ARG A 69 12.05 16.84 30.80
C ARG A 69 10.70 16.44 30.23
N ALA A 70 9.68 16.33 31.08
CA ALA A 70 8.32 16.13 30.62
C ALA A 70 7.84 17.35 29.81
N SER A 71 7.38 17.11 28.59
CA SER A 71 6.72 18.12 27.74
C SER A 71 5.24 18.30 28.11
N ARG A 72 4.62 17.22 28.62
CA ARG A 72 3.25 17.18 29.13
C ARG A 72 3.19 16.23 30.33
N VAL A 73 2.32 16.54 31.28
CA VAL A 73 2.10 15.71 32.46
C VAL A 73 0.60 15.43 32.62
N TYR A 74 0.27 14.17 32.79
CA TYR A 74 -1.10 13.67 32.89
C TYR A 74 -1.39 13.17 34.31
N GLY A 75 -2.60 13.37 34.79
CA GLY A 75 -2.98 12.92 36.12
C GLY A 75 -4.43 12.50 36.27
N SER A 76 -5.28 12.68 35.24
CA SER A 76 -6.72 12.42 35.32
C SER A 76 -7.18 11.30 34.39
N VAL A 77 -6.93 11.43 33.08
CA VAL A 77 -7.32 10.41 32.07
C VAL A 77 -6.39 9.23 32.05
N LEU A 78 -5.14 9.46 32.39
CA LEU A 78 -4.09 8.48 32.71
C LEU A 78 -3.08 9.16 33.63
N GLN A 79 -2.27 8.36 34.32
CA GLN A 79 -1.16 8.89 35.13
C GLN A 79 0.13 8.73 34.33
N GLY A 80 0.83 9.84 34.07
CA GLY A 80 2.05 9.73 33.25
C GLY A 80 2.51 11.05 32.67
N PHE A 81 3.38 10.97 31.66
CA PHE A 81 3.94 12.13 30.98
C PHE A 81 4.39 11.81 29.55
N ALA A 82 4.48 12.84 28.70
CA ALA A 82 5.16 12.78 27.42
C ALA A 82 6.53 13.44 27.52
N ALA A 83 7.55 12.87 26.86
CA ALA A 83 8.90 13.42 26.81
C ALA A 83 9.67 12.98 25.56
N GLN A 84 10.66 13.78 25.15
CA GLN A 84 11.70 13.36 24.23
C GLN A 84 12.74 12.55 25.02
N LEU A 85 12.95 11.29 24.65
CA LEU A 85 13.84 10.38 25.37
C LEU A 85 14.96 9.87 24.48
N THR A 86 16.16 9.80 25.04
CA THR A 86 17.28 9.03 24.47
C THR A 86 17.04 7.53 24.68
N PRO A 87 17.71 6.64 23.92
CA PRO A 87 17.61 5.20 24.13
C PRO A 87 17.96 4.76 25.58
N ALA A 88 18.92 5.43 26.21
CA ALA A 88 19.30 5.15 27.59
C ALA A 88 18.20 5.54 28.58
N GLN A 89 17.60 6.72 28.43
CA GLN A 89 16.47 7.16 29.26
C GLN A 89 15.24 6.27 29.10
N LEU A 90 14.95 5.86 27.85
CA LEU A 90 13.87 4.92 27.54
C LEU A 90 14.08 3.57 28.26
N ALA A 91 15.28 3.03 28.19
CA ALA A 91 15.62 1.76 28.88
C ALA A 91 15.47 1.89 30.41
N MET A 92 15.91 3.00 30.98
CA MET A 92 15.75 3.26 32.42
C MET A 92 14.27 3.34 32.82
N LEU A 93 13.44 4.01 32.04
CA LEU A 93 12.00 4.15 32.33
C LEU A 93 11.25 2.82 32.20
N ARG A 94 11.55 2.01 31.19
CA ARG A 94 10.95 0.67 31.02
C ARG A 94 11.25 -0.28 32.18
N ASN A 95 12.37 -0.09 32.86
CA ASN A 95 12.79 -0.93 34.00
C ASN A 95 12.32 -0.41 35.35
N ARG A 96 11.59 0.70 35.40
CA ARG A 96 11.09 1.26 36.67
C ARG A 96 9.88 0.48 37.18
N PRO A 97 9.84 0.16 38.48
CA PRO A 97 8.73 -0.63 39.04
C PRO A 97 7.40 0.14 39.08
N ASP A 98 7.44 1.48 39.07
CA ASP A 98 6.28 2.38 39.08
C ASP A 98 5.78 2.78 37.68
N VAL A 99 6.45 2.34 36.61
CA VAL A 99 6.01 2.50 35.21
C VAL A 99 5.20 1.28 34.80
N ALA A 100 4.03 1.49 34.19
CA ALA A 100 3.20 0.44 33.63
C ALA A 100 3.70 0.05 32.25
N TYR A 101 3.87 1.04 31.34
CA TYR A 101 4.44 0.84 30.01
C TYR A 101 4.96 2.18 29.44
N VAL A 102 5.72 2.08 28.34
CA VAL A 102 6.20 3.23 27.55
C VAL A 102 5.93 2.94 26.09
N GLU A 103 5.21 3.85 25.43
CA GLU A 103 4.87 3.76 24.01
C GLU A 103 5.36 5.00 23.24
N PRO A 104 5.55 4.92 21.91
CA PRO A 104 5.86 6.07 21.09
C PRO A 104 4.75 7.14 21.14
N ASP A 105 5.14 8.41 21.21
CA ASP A 105 4.21 9.55 21.00
C ASP A 105 3.98 9.67 19.48
N ALA A 106 2.96 8.97 19.01
CA ALA A 106 2.66 8.85 17.60
C ALA A 106 2.04 10.14 17.05
N PRO A 107 2.36 10.55 15.80
CA PRO A 107 1.71 11.69 15.17
C PRO A 107 0.22 11.42 14.93
N VAL A 108 -0.62 12.43 15.15
CA VAL A 108 -2.02 12.40 14.74
C VAL A 108 -2.12 12.52 13.23
N ARG A 109 -2.99 11.71 12.62
CA ARG A 109 -3.34 11.79 11.20
C ARG A 109 -4.83 12.11 11.09
N LEU A 110 -5.16 13.00 10.17
CA LEU A 110 -6.55 13.27 9.80
C LEU A 110 -6.88 12.37 8.61
N PHE A 111 -7.94 11.60 8.72
CA PHE A 111 -8.44 10.76 7.64
C PHE A 111 -9.39 11.57 6.76
N THR A 112 -9.32 11.35 5.45
CA THR A 112 -10.31 11.80 4.48
C THR A 112 -11.05 10.56 3.98
N THR A 113 -12.38 10.59 4.03
CA THR A 113 -13.22 9.47 3.58
C THR A 113 -14.02 9.87 2.36
N GLN A 114 -13.87 9.11 1.28
CA GLN A 114 -14.72 9.17 0.10
C GLN A 114 -15.90 8.23 0.32
N THR A 115 -17.13 8.76 0.40
CA THR A 115 -18.36 8.00 0.67
C THR A 115 -19.09 7.53 -0.58
N LEU A 116 -18.68 7.99 -1.76
CA LEU A 116 -19.19 7.53 -3.05
C LEU A 116 -18.07 6.85 -3.82
N VAL A 117 -17.94 5.54 -3.61
CA VAL A 117 -16.92 4.71 -4.25
C VAL A 117 -17.52 3.97 -5.44
N TYR A 118 -17.00 4.26 -6.64
CA TYR A 118 -17.50 3.67 -7.90
C TYR A 118 -16.91 2.29 -8.19
N SER A 119 -15.78 1.96 -7.57
CA SER A 119 -15.08 0.70 -7.77
C SER A 119 -14.94 -0.05 -6.46
N TRP A 120 -15.41 -1.30 -6.43
CA TRP A 120 -15.20 -2.17 -5.28
C TRP A 120 -13.71 -2.36 -4.96
N GLY A 121 -12.84 -2.23 -5.98
CA GLY A 121 -11.40 -2.36 -5.79
C GLY A 121 -10.82 -1.22 -4.96
N LEU A 122 -11.34 0.00 -5.13
CA LEU A 122 -10.94 1.15 -4.32
C LEU A 122 -11.41 1.00 -2.87
N ASP A 123 -12.65 0.55 -2.65
CA ASP A 123 -13.23 0.22 -1.35
C ASP A 123 -12.42 -0.90 -0.63
N ARG A 124 -12.07 -1.96 -1.37
CA ARG A 124 -11.39 -3.13 -0.82
C ARG A 124 -9.95 -2.86 -0.36
N VAL A 125 -9.26 -1.84 -0.88
CA VAL A 125 -7.85 -1.62 -0.53
C VAL A 125 -7.63 -0.92 0.82
N ASP A 126 -8.65 -0.32 1.42
CA ASP A 126 -8.59 0.18 2.79
C ASP A 126 -9.42 -0.66 3.79
N ASP A 127 -10.10 -1.70 3.30
CA ASP A 127 -10.75 -2.71 4.11
C ASP A 127 -9.86 -3.94 4.30
N ALA A 128 -9.52 -4.29 5.53
CA ALA A 128 -8.71 -5.47 5.81
C ALA A 128 -9.45 -6.80 5.52
N ASN A 129 -10.78 -6.81 5.63
CA ASN A 129 -11.62 -7.99 5.47
C ASN A 129 -12.96 -7.63 4.81
N LEU A 130 -13.63 -8.62 4.22
CA LEU A 130 -15.04 -8.50 3.83
C LEU A 130 -15.97 -8.55 5.07
N PRO A 131 -17.17 -7.94 5.02
CA PRO A 131 -17.74 -7.20 3.89
C PRO A 131 -17.14 -5.81 3.73
N LEU A 132 -17.19 -5.25 2.51
CA LEU A 132 -16.81 -3.87 2.21
C LEU A 132 -17.77 -2.88 2.89
N ASP A 133 -17.25 -1.70 3.26
CA ASP A 133 -18.04 -0.68 3.96
C ASP A 133 -18.62 0.41 3.03
N GLY A 134 -18.25 0.39 1.75
CA GLY A 134 -18.72 1.33 0.72
C GLY A 134 -17.98 2.68 0.74
N THR A 135 -16.87 2.77 1.45
CA THR A 135 -16.07 3.99 1.56
C THR A 135 -14.61 3.75 1.13
N PHE A 136 -13.85 4.82 0.95
CA PHE A 136 -12.39 4.77 0.82
C PHE A 136 -11.78 5.83 1.71
N THR A 137 -11.05 5.39 2.72
CA THR A 137 -10.43 6.25 3.74
C THR A 137 -8.92 6.32 3.53
N TYR A 138 -8.38 7.54 3.46
CA TYR A 138 -6.96 7.77 3.20
C TYR A 138 -6.42 8.96 3.98
N THR A 139 -5.12 8.98 4.23
CA THR A 139 -4.39 10.10 4.86
C THR A 139 -3.43 10.76 3.88
N SER A 140 -3.09 10.07 2.81
CA SER A 140 -2.15 10.51 1.77
C SER A 140 -2.81 10.40 0.40
N THR A 141 -2.50 11.37 -0.47
CA THR A 141 -3.05 11.45 -1.84
C THR A 141 -2.01 11.17 -2.92
N GLY A 142 -0.76 10.90 -2.55
CA GLY A 142 0.35 10.83 -3.50
C GLY A 142 0.79 12.20 -4.03
N ALA A 143 0.40 13.32 -3.39
CA ALA A 143 0.80 14.66 -3.81
C ALA A 143 2.32 14.83 -3.77
N GLY A 144 2.88 15.46 -4.82
CA GLY A 144 4.33 15.61 -5.00
C GLY A 144 5.05 14.37 -5.54
N VAL A 145 4.33 13.27 -5.79
CA VAL A 145 4.85 12.06 -6.43
C VAL A 145 4.48 12.06 -7.90
N THR A 146 5.39 11.59 -8.77
CA THR A 146 5.14 11.39 -10.19
C THR A 146 4.85 9.92 -10.47
N ALA A 147 3.73 9.63 -11.13
CA ALA A 147 3.39 8.30 -11.63
C ALA A 147 3.55 8.26 -13.15
N TYR A 148 4.53 7.52 -13.63
CA TYR A 148 4.72 7.24 -15.05
C TYR A 148 3.84 6.05 -15.42
N VAL A 149 2.90 6.25 -16.37
CA VAL A 149 2.00 5.20 -16.86
C VAL A 149 2.46 4.83 -18.27
N LEU A 150 3.15 3.68 -18.38
CA LEU A 150 3.61 3.12 -19.66
C LEU A 150 2.53 2.18 -20.20
N ASP A 151 1.71 2.69 -21.15
CA ASP A 151 0.49 2.02 -21.60
C ASP A 151 0.05 2.52 -22.99
N THR A 152 -1.25 2.54 -23.29
CA THR A 152 -1.84 3.05 -24.55
C THR A 152 -1.98 4.58 -24.59
N GLY A 153 -1.58 5.28 -23.52
CA GLY A 153 -1.76 6.72 -23.35
C GLY A 153 -2.77 7.08 -22.27
N ILE A 154 -3.06 8.37 -22.11
CA ILE A 154 -4.07 8.90 -21.18
C ILE A 154 -4.91 9.95 -21.88
N ASN A 155 -6.25 9.91 -21.71
CA ASN A 155 -7.11 11.03 -22.04
C ASN A 155 -6.96 12.13 -20.98
N LEU A 156 -6.14 13.13 -21.24
CA LEU A 156 -5.85 14.22 -20.29
C LEU A 156 -7.06 15.10 -19.95
N ASN A 157 -8.13 15.06 -20.78
CA ASN A 157 -9.34 15.83 -20.58
C ASN A 157 -10.38 15.10 -19.72
N HIS A 158 -10.14 13.84 -19.35
CA HIS A 158 -11.05 13.11 -18.49
C HIS A 158 -11.12 13.75 -17.10
N LEU A 159 -12.35 13.99 -16.58
CA LEU A 159 -12.55 14.72 -15.31
C LEU A 159 -11.85 14.07 -14.09
N ASP A 160 -11.59 12.79 -14.19
CA ASP A 160 -10.92 12.03 -13.11
C ASP A 160 -9.41 12.36 -12.97
N VAL A 161 -8.78 12.83 -14.05
CA VAL A 161 -7.34 13.10 -14.11
C VAL A 161 -6.97 14.51 -14.56
N VAL A 162 -7.94 15.30 -15.02
CA VAL A 162 -7.70 16.65 -15.57
C VAL A 162 -6.95 17.55 -14.57
N GLY A 163 -6.00 18.33 -15.07
CA GLY A 163 -5.17 19.22 -14.26
C GLY A 163 -4.01 18.54 -13.52
N ARG A 164 -3.95 17.20 -13.52
CA ARG A 164 -2.86 16.42 -12.90
C ARG A 164 -2.20 15.42 -13.85
N ALA A 165 -2.79 15.21 -15.03
CA ALA A 165 -2.23 14.35 -16.06
C ALA A 165 -1.52 15.18 -17.13
N GLY A 166 -0.44 14.62 -17.66
CA GLY A 166 0.36 15.17 -18.76
C GLY A 166 1.04 14.06 -19.56
N TYR A 167 1.83 14.45 -20.54
CA TYR A 167 2.65 13.53 -21.31
C TYR A 167 4.10 13.55 -20.81
N ILE A 168 4.82 12.44 -20.93
CA ILE A 168 6.26 12.41 -20.77
C ILE A 168 6.88 13.41 -21.77
N PRO A 169 7.71 14.37 -21.31
CA PRO A 169 8.25 15.43 -22.18
C PRO A 169 9.48 14.95 -22.97
N ASN A 170 9.28 13.92 -23.82
CA ASN A 170 10.33 13.28 -24.64
C ASN A 170 10.56 13.93 -26.01
N GLY A 171 9.95 15.10 -26.26
CA GLY A 171 9.97 15.76 -27.57
C GLY A 171 8.93 15.23 -28.55
N SER A 172 8.24 14.14 -28.22
CA SER A 172 7.17 13.52 -29.02
C SER A 172 5.88 13.39 -28.21
N ASN A 173 5.61 14.32 -27.30
CA ASN A 173 4.40 14.32 -26.45
C ASN A 173 4.11 12.96 -25.78
N GLY A 174 5.15 12.32 -25.24
CA GLY A 174 5.03 11.03 -24.56
C GLY A 174 4.87 9.82 -25.48
N ASP A 175 4.90 10.00 -26.79
CA ASP A 175 4.80 8.90 -27.75
C ASP A 175 6.16 8.18 -27.92
N PHE A 176 6.14 6.85 -27.76
CA PHE A 176 7.25 5.94 -28.04
C PHE A 176 6.88 4.90 -29.10
N VAL A 177 5.62 4.92 -29.59
CA VAL A 177 5.16 4.02 -30.65
C VAL A 177 5.69 4.47 -32.01
N GLY A 178 5.70 5.79 -32.24
CA GLY A 178 6.22 6.38 -33.47
C GLY A 178 5.31 6.18 -34.68
N ASP A 179 4.01 5.94 -34.45
CA ASP A 179 3.00 5.92 -35.52
C ASP A 179 2.44 7.33 -35.81
N SER A 180 1.47 7.42 -36.74
CA SER A 180 0.88 8.70 -37.14
C SER A 180 0.04 9.39 -36.06
N HIS A 181 -0.19 8.75 -34.88
CA HIS A 181 -0.92 9.35 -33.78
C HIS A 181 -0.13 10.49 -33.10
N GLY A 182 1.20 10.34 -32.96
CA GLY A 182 2.14 11.42 -32.63
C GLY A 182 2.04 12.00 -31.23
N SER A 183 1.31 11.36 -30.32
CA SER A 183 1.22 11.76 -28.88
C SER A 183 0.83 10.58 -28.00
N ALA A 184 0.96 10.76 -26.68
CA ALA A 184 0.44 9.82 -25.70
C ALA A 184 -1.02 10.08 -25.29
N ALA A 185 -1.81 10.73 -26.15
CA ALA A 185 -3.26 10.72 -26.03
C ALA A 185 -3.77 9.28 -26.22
N ASP A 186 -4.66 8.84 -25.33
CA ASP A 186 -5.18 7.48 -25.41
C ASP A 186 -6.17 7.33 -26.58
N CYS A 187 -6.01 6.26 -27.34
CA CYS A 187 -6.89 5.90 -28.45
C CYS A 187 -7.43 4.45 -28.34
N HIS A 188 -7.13 3.77 -27.24
CA HIS A 188 -7.57 2.41 -26.96
C HIS A 188 -8.44 2.30 -25.70
N GLY A 189 -8.11 3.09 -24.65
CA GLY A 189 -8.82 3.17 -23.40
C GLY A 189 -8.29 2.27 -22.28
N HIS A 190 -7.21 1.52 -22.53
CA HIS A 190 -6.58 0.74 -21.46
C HIS A 190 -5.77 1.65 -20.53
N GLY A 191 -4.93 2.53 -21.06
CA GLY A 191 -4.08 3.40 -20.26
C GLY A 191 -4.87 4.47 -19.48
N SER A 192 -5.96 5.01 -20.02
CA SER A 192 -6.85 5.92 -19.27
C SER A 192 -7.51 5.22 -18.09
N HIS A 193 -7.95 3.98 -18.27
CA HIS A 193 -8.51 3.17 -17.18
C HIS A 193 -7.47 2.90 -16.08
N VAL A 194 -6.26 2.50 -16.46
CA VAL A 194 -5.12 2.28 -15.57
C VAL A 194 -4.76 3.56 -14.81
N ALA A 195 -4.66 4.70 -15.50
CA ALA A 195 -4.35 6.00 -14.91
C ALA A 195 -5.44 6.45 -13.92
N GLY A 196 -6.72 6.24 -14.26
CA GLY A 196 -7.86 6.50 -13.38
C GLY A 196 -7.76 5.67 -12.09
N THR A 197 -7.51 4.37 -12.19
CA THR A 197 -7.36 3.48 -11.02
C THR A 197 -6.16 3.85 -10.15
N LEU A 198 -5.05 4.29 -10.74
CA LEU A 198 -3.88 4.73 -9.99
C LEU A 198 -4.12 6.05 -9.27
N GLY A 199 -4.60 7.06 -10.00
CA GLY A 199 -4.55 8.45 -9.56
C GLY A 199 -5.78 9.30 -9.88
N GLY A 200 -6.91 8.70 -10.26
CA GLY A 200 -8.16 9.41 -10.50
C GLY A 200 -8.68 10.11 -9.23
N THR A 201 -9.35 11.23 -9.41
CA THR A 201 -10.01 11.96 -8.32
C THR A 201 -11.13 11.14 -7.70
N TYR A 202 -11.87 10.39 -8.53
CA TYR A 202 -13.02 9.60 -8.11
C TYR A 202 -12.71 8.11 -8.02
N SER A 203 -11.96 7.56 -8.99
CA SER A 203 -11.66 6.13 -9.08
C SER A 203 -10.28 5.74 -8.59
N GLY A 204 -9.40 6.70 -8.29
CA GLY A 204 -7.99 6.46 -8.00
C GLY A 204 -7.66 6.33 -6.52
N VAL A 205 -6.61 5.53 -6.25
CA VAL A 205 -6.02 5.38 -4.92
C VAL A 205 -5.24 6.64 -4.53
N ALA A 206 -4.33 7.11 -5.38
CA ALA A 206 -3.45 8.26 -5.12
C ALA A 206 -4.01 9.54 -5.76
N LYS A 207 -5.04 10.12 -5.18
CA LYS A 207 -5.87 11.19 -5.75
C LYS A 207 -5.14 12.51 -6.06
N GLY A 208 -3.94 12.72 -5.54
CA GLY A 208 -3.13 13.94 -5.73
C GLY A 208 -1.85 13.70 -6.54
N VAL A 209 -1.61 12.50 -7.03
CA VAL A 209 -0.42 12.15 -7.81
C VAL A 209 -0.39 12.87 -9.15
N THR A 210 0.79 13.23 -9.64
CA THR A 210 0.98 13.71 -11.02
C THR A 210 1.12 12.50 -11.95
N LEU A 211 0.25 12.40 -12.97
CA LEU A 211 0.24 11.31 -13.92
C LEU A 211 0.96 11.72 -15.21
N LEU A 212 1.96 10.95 -15.65
CA LEU A 212 2.67 11.18 -16.91
C LEU A 212 2.52 9.98 -17.84
N ALA A 213 1.81 10.19 -18.95
CA ALA A 213 1.59 9.16 -19.96
C ALA A 213 2.83 8.95 -20.83
N GLY A 214 3.26 7.69 -20.94
CA GLY A 214 4.17 7.19 -21.94
C GLY A 214 3.44 6.16 -22.82
N ARG A 215 3.14 6.51 -24.06
CA ARG A 215 2.45 5.62 -24.97
C ARG A 215 3.43 4.63 -25.59
N VAL A 216 3.32 3.36 -25.16
CA VAL A 216 4.17 2.24 -25.58
C VAL A 216 3.37 1.14 -26.28
N ALA A 217 2.04 1.33 -26.38
CA ALA A 217 1.12 0.47 -27.13
C ALA A 217 0.23 1.33 -28.05
N ASN A 218 -0.07 0.83 -29.23
CA ASN A 218 -0.85 1.53 -30.26
C ASN A 218 -2.36 1.49 -29.98
N CYS A 219 -3.17 2.08 -30.89
CA CYS A 219 -4.62 2.14 -30.73
C CYS A 219 -5.33 0.77 -30.87
N ALA A 220 -4.63 -0.29 -31.24
CA ALA A 220 -5.12 -1.66 -31.20
C ALA A 220 -4.68 -2.42 -29.92
N GLY A 221 -4.02 -1.74 -28.99
CA GLY A 221 -3.50 -2.33 -27.74
C GLY A 221 -2.20 -3.13 -27.91
N GLY A 222 -1.62 -3.16 -29.11
CA GLY A 222 -0.37 -3.85 -29.42
C GLY A 222 0.85 -2.93 -29.34
N GLY A 223 2.03 -3.50 -29.08
CA GLY A 223 3.28 -2.76 -29.05
C GLY A 223 4.49 -3.70 -29.08
N ASN A 224 5.66 -3.13 -29.30
CA ASN A 224 6.92 -3.87 -29.28
C ASN A 224 7.71 -3.56 -28.00
N ALA A 225 8.49 -4.52 -27.53
CA ALA A 225 9.35 -4.36 -26.34
C ALA A 225 10.30 -3.14 -26.46
N SER A 226 10.77 -2.82 -27.66
CA SER A 226 11.63 -1.66 -27.92
C SER A 226 11.00 -0.33 -27.53
N MET A 227 9.67 -0.19 -27.66
CA MET A 227 8.93 1.01 -27.27
C MET A 227 8.96 1.19 -25.74
N ALA A 228 8.66 0.13 -24.99
CA ALA A 228 8.74 0.16 -23.53
C ALA A 228 10.17 0.36 -23.04
N ILE A 229 11.17 -0.25 -23.66
CA ILE A 229 12.59 -0.06 -23.32
C ILE A 229 13.00 1.40 -23.55
N ALA A 230 12.59 2.02 -24.67
CA ALA A 230 12.86 3.43 -24.95
C ALA A 230 12.21 4.36 -23.90
N ALA A 231 10.98 4.07 -23.49
CA ALA A 231 10.29 4.82 -22.42
C ALA A 231 11.01 4.66 -21.07
N MET A 232 11.40 3.44 -20.70
CA MET A 232 12.17 3.16 -19.49
C MET A 232 13.54 3.86 -19.50
N ASP A 233 14.23 3.88 -20.64
CA ASP A 233 15.51 4.58 -20.78
C ASP A 233 15.34 6.08 -20.62
N TRP A 234 14.30 6.66 -21.23
CA TRP A 234 13.98 8.08 -21.04
C TRP A 234 13.73 8.42 -19.58
N ILE A 235 12.85 7.63 -18.90
CA ILE A 235 12.52 7.83 -17.47
C ILE A 235 13.77 7.73 -16.61
N ARG A 236 14.64 6.73 -16.85
CA ARG A 236 15.87 6.54 -16.10
C ARG A 236 16.78 7.77 -16.17
N ASN A 237 16.86 8.43 -17.32
CA ASN A 237 17.76 9.53 -17.56
C ASN A 237 17.17 10.90 -17.20
N ASN A 238 15.85 11.07 -17.28
CA ASN A 238 15.19 12.38 -17.19
C ASN A 238 14.06 12.42 -16.15
N GLY A 239 13.65 11.27 -15.61
CA GLY A 239 12.48 11.17 -14.73
C GLY A 239 12.64 11.88 -13.41
N LEU A 240 11.58 12.55 -12.98
CA LEU A 240 11.49 13.20 -11.68
C LEU A 240 11.21 12.17 -10.58
N LYS A 241 11.74 12.41 -9.39
CA LYS A 241 11.49 11.61 -8.17
C LYS A 241 11.02 12.50 -7.02
N PRO A 242 10.26 11.98 -6.05
CA PRO A 242 9.83 10.58 -5.91
C PRO A 242 8.87 10.13 -7.01
N ALA A 243 8.96 8.85 -7.41
CA ALA A 243 8.15 8.36 -8.52
C ALA A 243 7.82 6.86 -8.42
N VAL A 244 6.69 6.52 -9.05
CA VAL A 244 6.31 5.15 -9.39
C VAL A 244 6.21 5.00 -10.92
N VAL A 245 6.53 3.82 -11.43
CA VAL A 245 6.37 3.48 -12.86
C VAL A 245 5.40 2.31 -12.93
N ASN A 246 4.21 2.55 -13.48
CA ASN A 246 3.19 1.53 -13.67
C ASN A 246 3.31 0.91 -15.06
N MET A 247 3.47 -0.41 -15.10
CA MET A 247 3.57 -1.19 -16.34
C MET A 247 2.49 -2.28 -16.36
N SER A 248 1.27 -1.89 -16.73
CA SER A 248 0.12 -2.78 -16.86
C SER A 248 0.14 -3.56 -18.19
N LEU A 249 1.26 -4.19 -18.51
CA LEU A 249 1.55 -4.83 -19.80
C LEU A 249 2.55 -5.99 -19.63
N GLY A 250 2.63 -6.87 -20.63
CA GLY A 250 3.54 -8.01 -20.66
C GLY A 250 4.09 -8.29 -22.06
N TYR A 251 5.31 -8.83 -22.12
CA TYR A 251 6.04 -9.10 -23.35
C TYR A 251 6.57 -10.53 -23.46
N GLY A 252 6.02 -11.47 -22.70
CA GLY A 252 6.58 -12.80 -22.56
C GLY A 252 7.99 -12.79 -21.95
N ASN A 253 8.75 -13.85 -22.18
CA ASN A 253 10.07 -14.06 -21.54
C ASN A 253 11.19 -13.29 -22.27
N LEU A 254 11.28 -11.98 -22.08
CA LEU A 254 12.30 -11.13 -22.71
C LEU A 254 13.30 -10.57 -21.70
N ALA A 255 14.55 -11.06 -21.76
CA ALA A 255 15.63 -10.62 -20.89
C ALA A 255 15.92 -9.13 -20.99
N SER A 256 15.80 -8.53 -22.20
CA SER A 256 16.02 -7.11 -22.41
C SER A 256 15.03 -6.20 -21.64
N VAL A 257 13.74 -6.58 -21.61
CA VAL A 257 12.72 -5.84 -20.85
C VAL A 257 12.97 -5.95 -19.36
N ARG A 258 13.34 -7.16 -18.86
CA ARG A 258 13.68 -7.34 -17.44
C ARG A 258 14.91 -6.55 -17.04
N THR A 259 15.95 -6.52 -17.89
CA THR A 259 17.13 -5.71 -17.67
C THR A 259 16.81 -4.22 -17.59
N ALA A 260 15.97 -3.72 -18.49
CA ALA A 260 15.52 -2.32 -18.48
C ALA A 260 14.72 -1.98 -17.22
N ALA A 261 13.77 -2.82 -16.83
CA ALA A 261 12.99 -2.63 -15.60
C ALA A 261 13.87 -2.66 -14.33
N THR A 262 14.78 -3.63 -14.24
CA THR A 262 15.76 -3.71 -13.13
C THR A 262 16.65 -2.47 -13.09
N SER A 263 17.03 -1.93 -14.25
CA SER A 263 17.84 -0.71 -14.35
C SER A 263 17.09 0.53 -13.84
N LEU A 264 15.76 0.62 -14.07
CA LEU A 264 14.91 1.66 -13.47
C LEU A 264 14.87 1.54 -11.95
N VAL A 265 14.69 0.33 -11.42
CA VAL A 265 14.71 0.10 -9.97
C VAL A 265 16.04 0.50 -9.37
N ALA A 266 17.15 0.13 -10.00
CA ALA A 266 18.50 0.51 -9.56
C ALA A 266 18.73 2.04 -9.62
N ALA A 267 18.04 2.75 -10.51
CA ALA A 267 18.05 4.20 -10.59
C ALA A 267 17.15 4.89 -9.55
N GLY A 268 16.44 4.14 -8.71
CA GLY A 268 15.60 4.65 -7.61
C GLY A 268 14.13 4.87 -7.96
N PHE A 269 13.63 4.28 -9.05
CA PHE A 269 12.21 4.30 -9.41
C PHE A 269 11.51 3.04 -8.87
N THR A 270 10.37 3.21 -8.22
CA THR A 270 9.52 2.07 -7.85
C THR A 270 8.77 1.59 -9.08
N VAL A 271 9.07 0.39 -9.55
CA VAL A 271 8.43 -0.21 -10.73
C VAL A 271 7.40 -1.24 -10.26
N VAL A 272 6.16 -1.11 -10.78
CA VAL A 272 5.03 -1.99 -10.50
C VAL A 272 4.54 -2.58 -11.82
N ALA A 273 4.44 -3.89 -11.90
CA ALA A 273 4.13 -4.61 -13.15
C ALA A 273 3.01 -5.63 -12.97
N ALA A 274 2.21 -5.81 -14.02
CA ALA A 274 1.19 -6.83 -14.08
C ALA A 274 1.81 -8.24 -14.19
N ALA A 275 1.30 -9.20 -13.42
CA ALA A 275 1.74 -10.60 -13.49
C ALA A 275 1.43 -11.27 -14.84
N GLY A 276 0.44 -10.73 -15.57
CA GLY A 276 -0.08 -11.29 -16.84
C GLY A 276 -1.39 -12.03 -16.66
N ASN A 277 -2.07 -12.26 -17.78
CA ASN A 277 -3.44 -12.82 -17.84
C ASN A 277 -3.49 -14.14 -18.61
N GLY A 278 -2.48 -14.98 -18.45
CA GLY A 278 -2.36 -16.25 -19.15
C GLY A 278 -1.56 -16.16 -20.46
N ASP A 279 -1.48 -17.30 -21.14
CA ASP A 279 -0.93 -17.44 -22.49
C ASP A 279 -1.93 -16.91 -23.55
N TYR A 280 -1.60 -17.10 -24.84
CA TYR A 280 -2.50 -16.72 -25.94
C TYR A 280 -3.87 -17.42 -25.93
N ALA A 281 -4.02 -18.52 -25.20
CA ALA A 281 -5.29 -19.21 -25.00
C ALA A 281 -6.01 -18.74 -23.72
N GLY A 282 -5.44 -17.79 -22.97
CA GLY A 282 -5.96 -17.30 -21.70
C GLY A 282 -5.75 -18.25 -20.51
N THR A 283 -4.84 -19.23 -20.66
CA THR A 283 -4.50 -20.15 -19.56
C THR A 283 -3.42 -19.51 -18.68
N PRO A 284 -3.67 -19.33 -17.37
CA PRO A 284 -2.66 -18.78 -16.46
C PRO A 284 -1.33 -19.53 -16.51
N ILE A 285 -0.23 -18.78 -16.55
CA ILE A 285 1.15 -19.29 -16.61
C ILE A 285 1.96 -18.75 -15.44
N ASP A 286 3.17 -19.25 -15.26
CA ASP A 286 4.10 -18.75 -14.24
C ASP A 286 4.55 -17.32 -14.59
N ALA A 287 4.27 -16.34 -13.71
CA ALA A 287 4.64 -14.95 -13.87
C ALA A 287 6.16 -14.75 -14.01
N CYS A 288 6.97 -15.69 -13.52
CA CYS A 288 8.41 -15.67 -13.73
C CYS A 288 8.80 -15.82 -15.22
N THR A 289 7.89 -16.28 -16.08
CA THR A 289 8.09 -16.37 -17.53
C THR A 289 7.60 -15.14 -18.30
N GLU A 290 7.09 -14.14 -17.60
CA GLU A 290 6.64 -12.86 -18.17
C GLU A 290 7.65 -11.73 -17.91
N SER A 291 7.62 -10.70 -18.75
CA SER A 291 8.44 -9.51 -18.64
C SER A 291 7.54 -8.26 -18.75
N PRO A 292 7.64 -7.28 -17.84
CA PRO A 292 8.67 -7.13 -16.80
C PRO A 292 8.40 -7.93 -15.51
N ALA A 293 7.28 -8.64 -15.33
CA ALA A 293 6.87 -9.35 -14.11
C ALA A 293 7.99 -10.20 -13.48
N GLY A 294 8.71 -10.99 -14.27
CA GLY A 294 9.83 -11.80 -13.77
C GLY A 294 11.13 -11.03 -13.52
N ALA A 295 11.14 -9.70 -13.53
CA ALA A 295 12.34 -8.90 -13.27
C ALA A 295 12.61 -8.77 -11.77
N PRO A 296 13.87 -8.88 -11.31
CA PRO A 296 14.22 -8.70 -9.92
C PRO A 296 13.85 -7.30 -9.39
N ASN A 297 13.29 -7.25 -8.16
CA ASN A 297 12.93 -6.02 -7.46
C ASN A 297 11.84 -5.15 -8.13
N VAL A 298 11.16 -5.66 -9.14
CA VAL A 298 9.90 -5.12 -9.64
C VAL A 298 8.78 -5.64 -8.74
N ILE A 299 7.79 -4.81 -8.41
CA ILE A 299 6.61 -5.27 -7.65
C ILE A 299 5.64 -5.89 -8.64
N THR A 300 5.50 -7.21 -8.61
CA THR A 300 4.66 -7.96 -9.55
C THR A 300 3.30 -8.28 -8.93
N VAL A 301 2.23 -7.87 -9.62
CA VAL A 301 0.88 -7.84 -9.09
C VAL A 301 -0.03 -8.85 -9.77
N GLY A 302 -0.57 -9.79 -8.99
CA GLY A 302 -1.65 -10.68 -9.38
C GLY A 302 -3.03 -10.08 -9.12
N SER A 303 -4.08 -10.71 -9.64
CA SER A 303 -5.46 -10.19 -9.64
C SER A 303 -6.39 -10.99 -8.74
N THR A 304 -7.32 -10.26 -8.06
CA THR A 304 -8.41 -10.84 -7.28
C THR A 304 -9.79 -10.38 -7.74
N THR A 305 -10.81 -11.09 -7.28
CA THR A 305 -12.23 -10.76 -7.39
C THR A 305 -12.73 -10.06 -6.12
N ASN A 306 -13.94 -9.53 -6.17
CA ASN A 306 -14.65 -8.90 -5.04
C ASN A 306 -15.11 -9.88 -3.95
N THR A 307 -14.81 -11.15 -4.07
CA THR A 307 -15.10 -12.20 -3.08
C THR A 307 -13.83 -12.78 -2.46
N ASP A 308 -12.72 -12.02 -2.53
CA ASP A 308 -11.40 -12.44 -2.06
C ASP A 308 -10.93 -13.78 -2.66
N ALA A 309 -11.25 -14.01 -3.93
CA ALA A 309 -10.71 -15.11 -4.70
C ALA A 309 -9.69 -14.61 -5.72
N GLU A 310 -8.63 -15.38 -5.96
CA GLU A 310 -7.72 -15.14 -7.09
C GLU A 310 -8.50 -15.16 -8.40
N SER A 311 -8.26 -14.20 -9.28
CA SER A 311 -8.93 -14.14 -10.59
C SER A 311 -8.52 -15.32 -11.47
N SER A 312 -9.47 -15.93 -12.16
CA SER A 312 -9.25 -17.16 -12.95
C SER A 312 -8.19 -17.00 -14.05
N PHE A 313 -7.98 -15.78 -14.53
CA PHE A 313 -7.01 -15.44 -15.56
C PHE A 313 -5.63 -15.05 -14.99
N SER A 314 -5.51 -14.78 -13.67
CA SER A 314 -4.26 -14.27 -13.10
C SER A 314 -3.12 -15.25 -13.27
N ASN A 315 -1.99 -14.78 -13.78
CA ASN A 315 -0.74 -15.50 -13.69
C ASN A 315 -0.34 -15.67 -12.21
N TYR A 316 0.45 -16.72 -11.93
CA TYR A 316 0.78 -17.23 -10.61
C TYR A 316 2.29 -17.42 -10.43
N GLY A 317 2.70 -17.93 -9.30
CA GLY A 317 4.07 -18.36 -9.02
C GLY A 317 4.83 -17.43 -8.09
N SER A 318 6.06 -17.81 -7.79
CA SER A 318 6.91 -17.12 -6.80
C SER A 318 7.37 -15.72 -7.22
N CYS A 319 7.20 -15.34 -8.49
CA CYS A 319 7.45 -13.98 -8.96
C CYS A 319 6.27 -13.04 -8.74
N VAL A 320 5.09 -13.53 -8.35
CA VAL A 320 4.01 -12.66 -7.87
C VAL A 320 4.36 -12.21 -6.46
N ASP A 321 4.36 -10.92 -6.23
CA ASP A 321 4.70 -10.33 -4.93
C ASP A 321 3.47 -10.08 -4.06
N ILE A 322 2.39 -9.62 -4.70
CA ILE A 322 1.18 -9.17 -4.04
C ILE A 322 -0.04 -9.35 -4.95
N LEU A 323 -1.19 -9.56 -4.36
CA LEU A 323 -2.48 -9.62 -5.04
C LEU A 323 -3.27 -8.35 -4.78
N ALA A 324 -4.00 -7.87 -5.79
CA ALA A 324 -4.82 -6.67 -5.67
C ALA A 324 -6.11 -6.78 -6.50
N PRO A 325 -7.12 -5.93 -6.28
CA PRO A 325 -8.36 -5.94 -7.04
C PRO A 325 -8.12 -5.78 -8.54
N GLY A 326 -8.57 -6.76 -9.35
CA GLY A 326 -8.35 -6.71 -10.80
C GLY A 326 -9.51 -7.24 -11.65
N SER A 327 -10.53 -7.88 -11.07
CA SER A 327 -11.72 -8.31 -11.82
C SER A 327 -12.83 -7.28 -11.72
N SER A 328 -13.42 -6.89 -12.87
CA SER A 328 -14.55 -5.95 -12.94
C SER A 328 -14.28 -4.63 -12.21
N ILE A 329 -13.11 -4.05 -12.44
CA ILE A 329 -12.70 -2.76 -11.87
C ILE A 329 -13.30 -1.63 -12.68
N THR A 330 -14.00 -0.73 -11.99
CA THR A 330 -14.58 0.48 -12.60
C THR A 330 -13.60 1.64 -12.51
N SER A 331 -13.32 2.29 -13.64
CA SER A 331 -12.39 3.42 -13.74
C SER A 331 -12.69 4.26 -15.00
N SER A 332 -11.85 5.25 -15.28
CA SER A 332 -12.03 6.25 -16.34
C SER A 332 -12.25 5.63 -17.72
N ASP A 333 -13.30 6.06 -18.41
CA ASP A 333 -13.53 5.75 -19.82
C ASP A 333 -12.85 6.80 -20.71
N TYR A 334 -11.93 6.37 -21.57
CA TYR A 334 -11.20 7.32 -22.45
C TYR A 334 -12.09 8.04 -23.47
N ALA A 335 -13.19 7.41 -23.87
CA ALA A 335 -14.08 7.93 -24.92
C ALA A 335 -15.07 8.97 -24.39
N ILE A 336 -15.34 8.98 -23.09
CA ILE A 336 -16.34 9.86 -22.46
C ILE A 336 -15.66 10.64 -21.33
N THR A 337 -15.56 11.95 -21.44
CA THR A 337 -14.80 12.83 -20.53
C THR A 337 -15.14 12.68 -19.04
N ASN A 338 -16.36 12.27 -18.72
CA ASN A 338 -16.81 11.99 -17.35
C ASN A 338 -17.36 10.56 -17.18
N GLY A 339 -17.09 9.68 -18.17
CA GLY A 339 -17.57 8.31 -18.18
C GLY A 339 -16.71 7.38 -17.35
N LEU A 340 -17.31 6.31 -16.87
CA LEU A 340 -16.63 5.20 -16.23
C LEU A 340 -16.92 3.93 -17.01
N THR A 341 -15.95 3.02 -17.03
CA THR A 341 -16.07 1.71 -17.67
C THR A 341 -15.46 0.64 -16.78
N SER A 342 -15.90 -0.60 -16.95
CA SER A 342 -15.37 -1.73 -16.17
C SER A 342 -14.45 -2.59 -17.03
N LYS A 343 -13.29 -2.91 -16.50
CA LYS A 343 -12.29 -3.82 -17.12
C LYS A 343 -11.81 -4.86 -16.13
N SER A 344 -11.28 -5.97 -16.65
CA SER A 344 -10.67 -7.04 -15.83
C SER A 344 -9.27 -7.37 -16.34
N GLY A 345 -8.35 -7.65 -15.43
CA GLY A 345 -6.97 -8.01 -15.74
C GLY A 345 -6.03 -7.74 -14.57
N THR A 346 -4.88 -8.38 -14.57
CA THR A 346 -3.75 -7.97 -13.70
C THR A 346 -3.33 -6.54 -13.99
N SER A 347 -3.63 -6.04 -15.20
CA SER A 347 -3.50 -4.64 -15.60
C SER A 347 -4.32 -3.67 -14.76
N MET A 348 -5.46 -4.10 -14.19
CA MET A 348 -6.30 -3.28 -13.30
C MET A 348 -5.87 -3.44 -11.83
N ALA A 349 -5.25 -4.54 -11.49
CA ALA A 349 -4.67 -4.77 -10.16
C ALA A 349 -3.40 -3.92 -9.93
N THR A 350 -2.53 -3.85 -10.92
CA THR A 350 -1.25 -3.13 -10.88
C THR A 350 -1.36 -1.67 -10.44
N PRO A 351 -2.27 -0.84 -11.00
CA PRO A 351 -2.40 0.57 -10.63
C PRO A 351 -2.90 0.78 -9.19
N HIS A 352 -3.62 -0.16 -8.57
CA HIS A 352 -3.94 -0.07 -7.15
C HIS A 352 -2.65 -0.10 -6.32
N VAL A 353 -1.74 -1.03 -6.61
CA VAL A 353 -0.44 -1.14 -5.92
C VAL A 353 0.44 0.08 -6.18
N ALA A 354 0.47 0.57 -7.43
CA ALA A 354 1.21 1.77 -7.79
C ALA A 354 0.67 3.02 -7.06
N GLY A 355 -0.66 3.11 -6.88
CA GLY A 355 -1.31 4.17 -6.11
C GLY A 355 -0.92 4.13 -4.63
N VAL A 356 -0.97 2.96 -4.00
CA VAL A 356 -0.54 2.76 -2.60
C VAL A 356 0.95 3.09 -2.44
N ALA A 357 1.80 2.68 -3.38
CA ALA A 357 3.22 3.07 -3.38
C ALA A 357 3.41 4.59 -3.49
N ALA A 358 2.58 5.28 -4.29
CA ALA A 358 2.61 6.73 -4.39
C ALA A 358 2.12 7.43 -3.11
N GLN A 359 1.10 6.90 -2.42
CA GLN A 359 0.67 7.39 -1.11
C GLN A 359 1.82 7.33 -0.09
N TYR A 360 2.52 6.20 -0.02
CA TYR A 360 3.69 6.05 0.86
C TYR A 360 4.80 7.06 0.52
N LEU A 361 5.11 7.23 -0.76
CA LEU A 361 6.15 8.14 -1.22
C LEU A 361 5.86 9.62 -0.94
N GLN A 362 4.61 10.03 -0.77
CA GLN A 362 4.26 11.41 -0.41
C GLN A 362 4.95 11.86 0.88
N THR A 363 5.03 10.99 1.87
CA THR A 363 5.63 11.29 3.17
C THR A 363 7.05 10.72 3.33
N HIS A 364 7.50 9.89 2.39
CA HIS A 364 8.78 9.21 2.39
C HIS A 364 9.54 9.47 1.07
N THR A 365 9.70 10.75 0.72
CA THR A 365 10.20 11.19 -0.60
C THR A 365 11.60 10.68 -0.96
N ALA A 366 12.41 10.30 0.01
CA ALA A 366 13.74 9.72 -0.17
C ALA A 366 13.76 8.18 -0.05
N ALA A 367 12.61 7.52 0.06
CA ALA A 367 12.56 6.07 0.19
C ALA A 367 13.10 5.38 -1.07
N SER A 368 13.96 4.39 -0.88
CA SER A 368 14.41 3.53 -1.99
C SER A 368 13.27 2.62 -2.46
N PRO A 369 13.30 2.09 -3.71
CA PRO A 369 12.30 1.13 -4.18
C PRO A 369 12.15 -0.09 -3.26
N GLY A 370 13.24 -0.58 -2.69
CA GLY A 370 13.19 -1.67 -1.69
C GLY A 370 12.50 -1.27 -0.38
N ALA A 371 12.61 0.00 0.03
CA ALA A 371 11.86 0.49 1.20
C ALA A 371 10.36 0.63 0.91
N VAL A 372 10.00 1.09 -0.29
CA VAL A 372 8.60 1.13 -0.76
C VAL A 372 8.01 -0.27 -0.82
N TRP A 373 8.72 -1.21 -1.47
CA TRP A 373 8.35 -2.63 -1.55
C TRP A 373 8.08 -3.20 -0.15
N LYS A 374 9.02 -3.00 0.78
CA LYS A 374 8.87 -3.46 2.16
C LYS A 374 7.66 -2.83 2.86
N ALA A 375 7.41 -1.54 2.69
CA ALA A 375 6.29 -0.85 3.30
C ALA A 375 4.94 -1.39 2.81
N VAL A 376 4.78 -1.54 1.49
CA VAL A 376 3.58 -2.15 0.88
C VAL A 376 3.35 -3.58 1.40
N PHE A 377 4.42 -4.36 1.58
CA PHE A 377 4.29 -5.76 2.02
C PHE A 377 4.00 -5.92 3.51
N VAL A 378 4.60 -5.08 4.35
CA VAL A 378 4.35 -5.12 5.80
C VAL A 378 2.91 -4.72 6.11
N ASN A 379 2.33 -3.83 5.29
CA ASN A 379 0.96 -3.37 5.46
C ASN A 379 -0.09 -4.33 4.85
N ALA A 380 0.33 -5.23 3.96
CA ALA A 380 -0.57 -6.14 3.27
C ALA A 380 -1.26 -7.15 4.21
N VAL A 381 -2.53 -7.44 3.95
CA VAL A 381 -3.27 -8.50 4.64
C VAL A 381 -2.85 -9.86 4.11
N THR A 382 -2.65 -10.83 5.00
CA THR A 382 -2.18 -12.17 4.63
C THR A 382 -3.21 -13.24 4.92
N GLY A 383 -3.28 -14.26 4.04
CA GLY A 383 -4.12 -15.45 4.27
C GLY A 383 -5.60 -15.27 3.95
N THR A 384 -6.04 -14.10 3.45
CA THR A 384 -7.46 -13.81 3.18
C THR A 384 -7.93 -14.26 1.80
N ILE A 385 -7.01 -14.44 0.85
CA ILE A 385 -7.37 -14.76 -0.54
C ILE A 385 -7.51 -16.27 -0.74
N THR A 386 -8.60 -16.67 -1.36
CA THR A 386 -8.77 -18.05 -1.85
C THR A 386 -7.95 -18.22 -3.13
N LEU A 387 -6.77 -18.82 -2.99
CA LEU A 387 -5.87 -19.09 -4.11
C LEU A 387 -6.29 -20.35 -4.87
N HIS A 388 -6.03 -20.37 -6.17
CA HIS A 388 -6.13 -21.59 -6.98
C HIS A 388 -5.07 -22.62 -6.54
N ARG A 389 -5.37 -23.91 -6.68
CA ARG A 389 -4.43 -25.01 -6.34
C ARG A 389 -3.07 -24.86 -7.01
N ARG A 390 -3.06 -24.39 -8.26
CA ARG A 390 -1.85 -24.12 -9.04
C ARG A 390 -1.01 -23.04 -8.36
N SER A 391 -1.63 -21.95 -7.97
CA SER A 391 -0.97 -20.82 -7.31
C SER A 391 -0.32 -21.22 -5.99
N ILE A 392 -1.03 -22.02 -5.19
CA ILE A 392 -0.48 -22.61 -3.96
C ILE A 392 0.74 -23.50 -4.27
N TYR A 393 0.63 -24.38 -5.28
CA TYR A 393 1.70 -25.31 -5.64
C TYR A 393 2.98 -24.60 -6.12
N TYR A 394 2.84 -23.53 -6.91
CA TYR A 394 3.95 -22.75 -7.45
C TYR A 394 4.36 -21.56 -6.57
N GLY A 395 3.85 -21.47 -5.34
CA GLY A 395 4.33 -20.55 -4.33
C GLY A 395 3.90 -19.10 -4.50
N THR A 396 2.72 -18.86 -5.10
CA THR A 396 2.10 -17.52 -5.09
C THR A 396 1.86 -17.10 -3.63
N PRO A 397 2.36 -15.94 -3.17
CA PRO A 397 2.13 -15.51 -1.80
C PRO A 397 0.67 -15.10 -1.60
N ASN A 398 0.03 -15.61 -0.54
CA ASN A 398 -1.30 -15.16 -0.12
C ASN A 398 -1.16 -13.84 0.64
N ARG A 399 -0.98 -12.76 -0.10
CA ARG A 399 -0.75 -11.41 0.39
C ARG A 399 -1.59 -10.45 -0.44
N PHE A 400 -2.54 -9.78 0.21
CA PHE A 400 -3.47 -8.86 -0.43
C PHE A 400 -3.12 -7.40 -0.11
N LEU A 401 -3.21 -6.53 -1.11
CA LEU A 401 -2.97 -5.11 -0.98
C LEU A 401 -3.89 -4.48 0.07
N PHE A 402 -3.31 -3.71 0.97
CA PHE A 402 -4.02 -2.91 1.96
C PHE A 402 -3.30 -1.58 2.16
N THR A 403 -4.05 -0.52 2.43
CA THR A 403 -3.51 0.81 2.77
C THR A 403 -4.28 1.44 3.91
N ASP A 404 -3.55 2.05 4.82
CA ASP A 404 -4.04 2.93 5.89
C ASP A 404 -3.39 4.33 5.81
N TRP A 405 -2.80 4.65 4.65
CA TRP A 405 -2.05 5.89 4.38
C TRP A 405 -2.87 7.02 3.79
#